data_24684241af5690957b96a9f534df8d2a
#
_entry.id   24684241af5690957b96a9f534df8d2a
#
_cell.length_a   1.000
_cell.length_b   1.000
_cell.length_c   1.000
_cell.angle_alpha   90.00
_cell.angle_beta   90.00
_cell.angle_gamma   90.00
#
_symmetry.space_group_name_H-M   'P 1'
#
loop_
_entity.id
_entity.type
_entity.pdbx_description
1 polymer ?
#
loop_
_entity_poly.entity_id
_entity_poly.type
_entity_poly.pdbx_seq_one_letter_code
_entity_poly.pdbx_strand_id
1 'polypeptide(L)'
;MISHEIKKWLNNQRSLHKLNINIVSLNALPNWKYTKKNIHHISNRFFKIVGLKVLSNFYKKNWEQPIIIQNEIGILGIIKNKKTNKYLLQAKVEPGNINKLQIAPTVQATKSNYNRVHGGQKVPYIDYFLKYKKLNIFNQSEQGFRYL
;
A
#
# COMPACT_ATOMS: atom_id res chain seq x y z
N MET A 1 14.46 10.96 -17.12
CA MET A 1 15.64 10.92 -16.20
C MET A 1 15.30 11.72 -14.95
N ILE A 2 15.51 11.16 -13.74
CA ILE A 2 15.25 11.88 -12.46
C ILE A 2 16.33 12.95 -12.28
N SER A 3 15.95 14.20 -11.95
CA SER A 3 16.91 15.29 -11.76
C SER A 3 17.91 15.01 -10.64
N HIS A 4 19.09 15.62 -10.72
CA HIS A 4 20.13 15.50 -9.70
C HIS A 4 19.65 15.95 -8.32
N GLU A 5 18.88 17.02 -8.27
CA GLU A 5 18.28 17.56 -7.02
C GLU A 5 17.35 16.56 -6.33
N ILE A 6 16.49 15.88 -7.10
CA ILE A 6 15.59 14.85 -6.54
C ILE A 6 16.40 13.67 -6.00
N LYS A 7 17.43 13.25 -6.70
CA LYS A 7 18.33 12.18 -6.23
C LYS A 7 19.02 12.55 -4.92
N LYS A 8 19.56 13.76 -4.84
CA LYS A 8 20.23 14.30 -3.65
C LYS A 8 19.23 14.37 -2.48
N TRP A 9 18.03 14.88 -2.72
CA TRP A 9 16.97 14.93 -1.71
C TRP A 9 16.57 13.54 -1.21
N LEU A 10 16.35 12.56 -2.11
CA LEU A 10 16.02 11.17 -1.73
C LEU A 10 17.13 10.54 -0.87
N ASN A 11 18.40 10.74 -1.24
CA ASN A 11 19.51 10.21 -0.46
C ASN A 11 19.55 10.82 0.95
N ASN A 12 19.27 12.12 1.06
CA ASN A 12 19.16 12.81 2.34
C ASN A 12 17.99 12.23 3.18
N GLN A 13 16.83 12.00 2.56
CA GLN A 13 15.69 11.37 3.24
C GLN A 13 16.04 9.95 3.73
N ARG A 14 16.78 9.16 2.94
CA ARG A 14 17.23 7.82 3.34
C ARG A 14 18.14 7.83 4.55
N SER A 15 19.01 8.82 4.68
CA SER A 15 19.90 8.96 5.85
C SER A 15 19.15 9.36 7.11
N LEU A 16 18.07 10.14 6.98
CA LEU A 16 17.23 10.60 8.09
C LEU A 16 16.24 9.54 8.61
N HIS A 17 15.78 8.66 7.73
CA HIS A 17 14.76 7.65 8.07
C HIS A 17 15.36 6.25 8.21
N LYS A 18 15.40 5.76 9.44
CA LYS A 18 15.85 4.40 9.74
C LYS A 18 14.64 3.46 9.82
N LEU A 19 14.67 2.37 9.07
CA LEU A 19 13.69 1.29 9.15
C LEU A 19 14.45 -0.01 9.42
N ASN A 20 14.24 -0.58 10.61
CA ASN A 20 14.76 -1.90 10.97
C ASN A 20 13.68 -2.94 10.67
N ILE A 21 14.04 -3.95 9.90
CA ILE A 21 13.14 -5.04 9.52
C ILE A 21 13.78 -6.35 9.98
N ASN A 22 13.06 -7.08 10.81
CA ASN A 22 13.43 -8.41 11.26
C ASN A 22 12.42 -9.43 10.75
N ILE A 23 12.90 -10.52 10.17
CA ILE A 23 12.06 -11.66 9.84
C ILE A 23 11.87 -12.46 11.13
N VAL A 24 10.62 -12.70 11.48
CA VAL A 24 10.23 -13.47 12.66
C VAL A 24 9.33 -14.63 12.28
N SER A 25 9.22 -15.62 13.16
CA SER A 25 8.24 -16.70 12.98
C SER A 25 6.81 -16.16 12.95
N LEU A 26 5.93 -16.74 12.14
CA LEU A 26 4.51 -16.38 12.11
C LEU A 26 3.85 -16.52 13.48
N ASN A 27 4.29 -17.49 14.29
CA ASN A 27 3.80 -17.70 15.65
C ASN A 27 4.24 -16.60 16.64
N ALA A 28 5.23 -15.79 16.28
CA ALA A 28 5.69 -14.65 17.08
C ALA A 28 4.91 -13.35 16.81
N LEU A 29 3.82 -13.41 16.03
CA LEU A 29 2.96 -12.28 15.72
C LEU A 29 1.73 -12.26 16.63
N PRO A 30 1.71 -11.57 17.78
CA PRO A 30 0.68 -11.72 18.82
C PRO A 30 -0.72 -11.32 18.35
N ASN A 31 -0.81 -10.42 17.35
CA ASN A 31 -2.10 -9.93 16.83
C ASN A 31 -2.56 -10.66 15.56
N TRP A 32 -1.84 -11.70 15.13
CA TRP A 32 -2.20 -12.48 13.96
C TRP A 32 -2.51 -13.92 14.34
N LYS A 33 -3.59 -14.45 13.78
CA LYS A 33 -3.98 -15.84 13.94
C LYS A 33 -3.62 -16.63 12.69
N TYR A 34 -2.98 -17.76 12.93
CA TYR A 34 -2.69 -18.76 11.92
C TYR A 34 -3.65 -19.94 12.10
N THR A 35 -4.42 -20.23 11.08
CA THR A 35 -5.38 -21.35 11.07
C THR A 35 -5.10 -22.28 9.87
N LYS A 36 -5.74 -23.44 9.83
CA LYS A 36 -5.67 -24.31 8.65
C LYS A 36 -6.23 -23.68 7.37
N LYS A 37 -7.03 -22.61 7.48
CA LYS A 37 -7.70 -21.97 6.33
C LYS A 37 -7.10 -20.63 5.92
N ASN A 38 -6.52 -19.89 6.86
CA ASN A 38 -6.03 -18.54 6.59
C ASN A 38 -5.07 -18.04 7.67
N ILE A 39 -4.39 -16.94 7.33
CA ILE A 39 -3.68 -16.08 8.26
C ILE A 39 -4.44 -14.75 8.29
N HIS A 40 -4.86 -14.27 9.46
CA HIS A 40 -5.60 -13.03 9.59
C HIS A 40 -5.30 -12.32 10.91
N HIS A 41 -5.49 -11.00 10.92
CA HIS A 41 -5.38 -10.21 12.15
C HIS A 41 -6.60 -10.44 13.06
N ILE A 42 -6.40 -10.44 14.39
CA ILE A 42 -7.46 -10.73 15.37
C ILE A 42 -8.67 -9.79 15.26
N SER A 43 -8.47 -8.56 14.80
CA SER A 43 -9.55 -7.58 14.62
C SER A 43 -10.39 -7.81 13.36
N ASN A 44 -9.97 -8.70 12.44
CA ASN A 44 -10.55 -8.89 11.10
C ASN A 44 -10.63 -7.60 10.23
N ARG A 45 -9.87 -6.56 10.58
CA ARG A 45 -9.87 -5.25 9.90
C ARG A 45 -8.68 -5.02 8.99
N PHE A 46 -7.82 -6.01 8.82
CA PHE A 46 -6.69 -6.03 7.89
C PHE A 46 -6.96 -7.06 6.79
N PHE A 47 -6.01 -7.16 5.87
CA PHE A 47 -5.99 -8.24 4.91
C PHE A 47 -5.92 -9.60 5.60
N LYS A 48 -6.27 -10.63 4.85
CA LYS A 48 -6.02 -12.03 5.20
C LYS A 48 -5.31 -12.73 4.06
N ILE A 49 -4.57 -13.78 4.38
CA ILE A 49 -3.92 -14.65 3.40
C ILE A 49 -4.65 -15.98 3.38
N VAL A 50 -5.06 -16.42 2.20
CA VAL A 50 -5.74 -17.70 1.98
C VAL A 50 -5.07 -18.49 0.88
N GLY A 51 -5.35 -19.81 0.78
CA GLY A 51 -5.01 -20.63 -0.38
C GLY A 51 -6.00 -20.38 -1.51
N LEU A 52 -5.48 -20.24 -2.73
CA LEU A 52 -6.27 -20.17 -3.95
C LEU A 52 -5.94 -21.39 -4.83
N LYS A 53 -6.98 -22.04 -5.33
CA LYS A 53 -6.87 -23.05 -6.38
C LYS A 53 -7.48 -22.49 -7.66
N VAL A 54 -6.69 -22.42 -8.71
CA VAL A 54 -7.11 -21.90 -10.01
C VAL A 54 -7.29 -23.07 -10.97
N LEU A 55 -8.47 -23.15 -11.56
CA LEU A 55 -8.80 -24.06 -12.65
C LEU A 55 -8.93 -23.22 -13.92
N SER A 56 -8.08 -23.44 -14.90
CA SER A 56 -8.05 -22.63 -16.11
C SER A 56 -8.11 -23.50 -17.36
N ASN A 57 -9.12 -23.25 -18.18
CA ASN A 57 -9.20 -23.77 -19.54
C ASN A 57 -8.35 -22.95 -20.53
N PHE A 58 -8.06 -21.69 -20.22
CA PHE A 58 -7.26 -20.79 -21.05
C PHE A 58 -5.76 -21.17 -21.03
N TYR A 59 -5.19 -21.36 -19.82
CA TYR A 59 -3.78 -21.72 -19.68
C TYR A 59 -3.50 -23.22 -19.81
N LYS A 60 -4.54 -24.05 -19.98
CA LYS A 60 -4.42 -25.54 -20.01
C LYS A 60 -3.64 -26.11 -18.81
N LYS A 61 -3.60 -25.39 -17.70
CA LYS A 61 -2.88 -25.74 -16.48
C LYS A 61 -3.59 -25.21 -15.24
N ASN A 62 -3.69 -26.06 -14.25
CA ASN A 62 -4.19 -25.70 -12.93
C ASN A 62 -3.01 -25.39 -12.01
N TRP A 63 -3.21 -24.46 -11.07
CA TRP A 63 -2.19 -24.18 -10.06
C TRP A 63 -2.82 -23.76 -8.73
N GLU A 64 -1.99 -23.76 -7.69
CA GLU A 64 -2.36 -23.35 -6.35
C GLU A 64 -1.35 -22.32 -5.85
N GLN A 65 -1.83 -21.32 -5.11
CA GLN A 65 -0.97 -20.28 -4.55
C GLN A 65 -1.63 -19.63 -3.34
N PRO A 66 -0.85 -19.05 -2.41
CA PRO A 66 -1.39 -18.10 -1.45
C PRO A 66 -1.79 -16.80 -2.15
N ILE A 67 -2.87 -16.18 -1.66
CA ILE A 67 -3.32 -14.86 -2.12
C ILE A 67 -3.72 -13.99 -0.94
N ILE A 68 -3.50 -12.68 -1.09
CA ILE A 68 -3.98 -11.68 -0.14
C ILE A 68 -5.42 -11.32 -0.49
N ILE A 69 -6.31 -11.39 0.48
CA ILE A 69 -7.66 -10.86 0.39
C ILE A 69 -7.72 -9.56 1.19
N GLN A 70 -8.01 -8.46 0.49
CA GLN A 70 -8.21 -7.14 1.08
C GLN A 70 -9.29 -6.39 0.30
N ASN A 71 -10.50 -6.35 0.86
CA ASN A 71 -11.69 -5.78 0.23
C ASN A 71 -11.78 -4.26 0.45
N GLU A 72 -10.67 -3.56 0.54
CA GLU A 72 -10.64 -2.13 0.77
C GLU A 72 -10.25 -1.37 -0.49
N ILE A 73 -11.05 -0.37 -0.85
CA ILE A 73 -10.68 0.60 -1.87
C ILE A 73 -9.70 1.60 -1.23
N GLY A 74 -8.53 1.72 -1.82
CA GLY A 74 -7.53 2.71 -1.45
C GLY A 74 -7.62 3.97 -2.31
N ILE A 75 -7.01 5.05 -1.83
CA ILE A 75 -6.79 6.28 -2.58
C ILE A 75 -5.34 6.37 -2.98
N LEU A 76 -5.08 6.40 -4.29
CA LEU A 76 -3.80 6.80 -4.88
C LEU A 76 -4.02 8.18 -5.49
N GLY A 77 -3.56 9.23 -4.82
CA GLY A 77 -3.87 10.59 -5.20
C GLY A 77 -2.63 11.46 -5.41
N ILE A 78 -2.63 12.26 -6.47
CA ILE A 78 -1.57 13.23 -6.77
C ILE A 78 -2.17 14.62 -6.82
N ILE A 79 -1.60 15.55 -6.04
CA ILE A 79 -1.95 16.96 -6.09
C ILE A 79 -1.06 17.66 -7.11
N LYS A 80 -1.69 18.41 -8.02
CA LYS A 80 -1.01 19.23 -9.01
C LYS A 80 -1.25 20.73 -8.74
N ASN A 81 -0.18 21.51 -8.67
CA ASN A 81 -0.28 22.95 -8.68
C ASN A 81 -0.49 23.44 -10.12
N LYS A 82 -1.67 23.98 -10.42
CA LYS A 82 -2.04 24.42 -11.78
C LYS A 82 -1.20 25.62 -12.28
N LYS A 83 -0.78 26.51 -11.38
CA LYS A 83 0.00 27.70 -11.77
C LYS A 83 1.44 27.35 -12.15
N THR A 84 2.06 26.45 -11.40
CA THR A 84 3.47 26.08 -11.59
C THR A 84 3.66 24.79 -12.36
N ASN A 85 2.58 24.07 -12.67
CA ASN A 85 2.59 22.75 -13.31
C ASN A 85 3.41 21.69 -12.54
N LYS A 86 3.58 21.87 -11.24
CA LYS A 86 4.33 20.96 -10.36
C LYS A 86 3.41 19.98 -9.66
N TYR A 87 3.92 18.78 -9.40
CA TYR A 87 3.22 17.71 -8.68
C TYR A 87 3.79 17.55 -7.28
N LEU A 88 2.92 17.35 -6.29
CA LEU A 88 3.32 17.03 -4.93
C LEU A 88 3.43 15.51 -4.78
N LEU A 89 4.62 15.04 -4.49
CA LEU A 89 4.92 13.64 -4.20
C LEU A 89 5.50 13.52 -2.80
N GLN A 90 5.54 12.32 -2.25
CA GLN A 90 6.14 12.05 -0.95
C GLN A 90 7.32 11.06 -1.06
N ALA A 91 8.24 11.15 -0.11
CA ALA A 91 9.19 10.09 0.18
C ALA A 91 8.53 9.13 1.18
N LYS A 92 8.27 7.91 0.77
CA LYS A 92 7.56 6.92 1.60
C LYS A 92 8.49 5.79 2.00
N VAL A 93 8.53 5.53 3.29
CA VAL A 93 9.29 4.42 3.89
C VAL A 93 8.31 3.27 4.12
N GLU A 94 8.58 2.13 3.49
CA GLU A 94 7.78 0.92 3.68
C GLU A 94 8.68 -0.33 3.64
N PRO A 95 8.33 -1.38 4.41
CA PRO A 95 8.94 -2.70 4.22
C PRO A 95 8.77 -3.16 2.77
N GLY A 96 9.84 -3.69 2.18
CA GLY A 96 9.83 -4.16 0.79
C GLY A 96 10.19 -3.11 -0.28
N ASN A 97 10.21 -1.82 0.05
CA ASN A 97 10.73 -0.80 -0.86
C ASN A 97 12.24 -0.98 -1.11
N ILE A 98 12.66 -0.82 -2.36
CA ILE A 98 14.09 -0.78 -2.70
C ILE A 98 14.75 0.37 -1.91
N ASN A 99 15.84 0.07 -1.19
CA ASN A 99 16.49 1.01 -0.28
C ASN A 99 15.55 1.59 0.79
N LYS A 100 14.48 0.87 1.17
CA LYS A 100 13.52 1.20 2.23
C LYS A 100 12.69 2.47 1.99
N LEU A 101 13.04 3.32 1.03
CA LEU A 101 12.38 4.59 0.75
C LEU A 101 12.25 4.82 -0.75
N GLN A 102 11.03 5.12 -1.20
CA GLN A 102 10.70 5.40 -2.60
C GLN A 102 9.83 6.64 -2.72
N ILE A 103 9.78 7.21 -3.94
CA ILE A 103 8.81 8.25 -4.27
C ILE A 103 7.44 7.59 -4.39
N ALA A 104 6.45 8.20 -3.76
CA ALA A 104 5.06 7.77 -3.78
C ALA A 104 4.13 8.94 -4.13
N PRO A 105 2.88 8.67 -4.54
CA PRO A 105 1.84 9.69 -4.73
C PRO A 105 1.67 10.56 -3.48
N THR A 106 1.03 11.72 -3.61
CA THR A 106 0.74 12.61 -2.47
C THR A 106 -0.03 11.89 -1.37
N VAL A 107 -1.00 11.06 -1.77
CA VAL A 107 -1.76 10.16 -0.89
C VAL A 107 -1.69 8.76 -1.45
N GLN A 108 -1.37 7.81 -0.60
CA GLN A 108 -1.48 6.37 -0.85
C GLN A 108 -1.94 5.73 0.45
N ALA A 109 -3.24 5.48 0.55
CA ALA A 109 -3.84 4.97 1.78
C ALA A 109 -5.11 4.15 1.50
N THR A 110 -5.27 3.05 2.21
CA THR A 110 -6.52 2.28 2.25
C THR A 110 -7.56 2.98 3.13
N LYS A 111 -8.82 2.58 2.99
CA LYS A 111 -9.93 3.14 3.77
C LYS A 111 -9.72 3.03 5.28
N SER A 112 -9.23 1.91 5.76
CA SER A 112 -8.89 1.71 7.16
C SER A 112 -7.79 2.67 7.65
N ASN A 113 -6.79 2.95 6.82
CA ASN A 113 -5.70 3.85 7.16
C ASN A 113 -6.16 5.31 7.28
N TYR A 114 -6.88 5.84 6.29
CA TYR A 114 -7.31 7.23 6.38
C TYR A 114 -8.47 7.45 7.37
N ASN A 115 -9.25 6.42 7.69
CA ASN A 115 -10.21 6.44 8.79
C ASN A 115 -9.58 6.16 10.16
N ARG A 116 -8.27 5.93 10.23
CA ARG A 116 -7.51 5.70 11.47
C ARG A 116 -8.04 4.53 12.31
N VAL A 117 -8.54 3.49 11.67
CA VAL A 117 -9.14 2.32 12.33
C VAL A 117 -8.18 1.65 13.32
N HIS A 118 -6.88 1.78 13.09
CA HIS A 118 -5.81 1.19 13.91
C HIS A 118 -5.08 2.21 14.80
N GLY A 119 -5.68 3.38 15.04
CA GLY A 119 -5.06 4.43 15.87
C GLY A 119 -3.86 5.12 15.22
N GLY A 120 -3.59 4.91 13.93
CA GLY A 120 -2.49 5.51 13.20
C GLY A 120 -2.60 7.03 13.07
N GLN A 121 -1.53 7.66 12.61
CA GLN A 121 -1.52 9.09 12.34
C GLN A 121 -2.45 9.45 11.18
N LYS A 122 -2.92 10.70 11.16
CA LYS A 122 -3.70 11.22 10.04
C LYS A 122 -2.88 11.17 8.76
N VAL A 123 -3.46 10.64 7.69
CA VAL A 123 -2.82 10.64 6.36
C VAL A 123 -2.73 12.09 5.87
N PRO A 124 -1.54 12.62 5.59
CA PRO A 124 -1.38 13.98 5.10
C PRO A 124 -2.16 14.19 3.79
N TYR A 125 -2.73 15.39 3.63
CA TYR A 125 -3.46 15.80 2.42
C TYR A 125 -4.70 15.00 2.07
N ILE A 126 -5.13 14.01 2.86
CA ILE A 126 -6.30 13.16 2.56
C ILE A 126 -7.59 13.97 2.37
N ASP A 127 -7.75 15.05 3.13
CA ASP A 127 -8.94 15.91 3.06
C ASP A 127 -9.17 16.50 1.66
N TYR A 128 -8.11 16.74 0.88
CA TYR A 128 -8.24 17.22 -0.50
C TYR A 128 -8.94 16.19 -1.40
N PHE A 129 -8.78 14.91 -1.12
CA PHE A 129 -9.37 13.83 -1.91
C PHE A 129 -10.77 13.46 -1.43
N LEU A 130 -11.08 13.67 -0.15
CA LEU A 130 -12.39 13.34 0.42
C LEU A 130 -13.42 14.46 0.24
N LYS A 131 -12.97 15.73 0.21
CA LYS A 131 -13.87 16.90 0.23
C LYS A 131 -14.08 17.56 -1.14
N TYR A 132 -13.15 17.39 -2.09
CA TYR A 132 -13.23 18.06 -3.38
C TYR A 132 -14.07 17.27 -4.38
N LYS A 133 -15.08 17.95 -4.99
CA LYS A 133 -16.00 17.35 -5.97
C LYS A 133 -15.44 17.28 -7.41
N LYS A 134 -14.36 18.00 -7.72
CA LYS A 134 -13.77 18.04 -9.08
C LYS A 134 -12.44 17.31 -9.10
N LEU A 135 -12.50 15.98 -9.09
CA LEU A 135 -11.34 15.10 -9.24
C LEU A 135 -11.46 14.33 -10.54
N ASN A 136 -10.34 14.15 -11.24
CA ASN A 136 -10.25 13.12 -12.25
C ASN A 136 -10.03 11.80 -11.52
N ILE A 137 -11.03 10.94 -11.52
CA ILE A 137 -11.01 9.66 -10.81
C ILE A 137 -10.96 8.54 -11.83
N PHE A 138 -10.02 7.62 -11.63
CA PHE A 138 -9.91 6.37 -12.37
C PHE A 138 -9.92 5.21 -11.39
N ASN A 139 -10.70 4.19 -11.69
CA ASN A 139 -10.62 2.94 -10.96
C ASN A 139 -9.54 2.07 -11.58
N GLN A 140 -8.61 1.61 -10.76
CA GLN A 140 -7.55 0.72 -11.19
C GLN A 140 -7.47 -0.47 -10.25
N SER A 141 -7.45 -1.66 -10.82
CA SER A 141 -7.13 -2.89 -10.11
C SER A 141 -5.61 -3.05 -10.04
N GLU A 142 -5.07 -3.20 -8.85
CA GLU A 142 -3.65 -3.46 -8.64
C GLU A 142 -3.39 -4.97 -8.62
N GLN A 143 -2.60 -5.44 -9.58
CA GLN A 143 -2.20 -6.85 -9.69
C GLN A 143 -3.37 -7.85 -9.79
N GLY A 144 -4.44 -7.50 -10.52
CA GLY A 144 -5.60 -8.34 -10.71
C GLY A 144 -6.28 -8.73 -9.39
N PHE A 145 -6.58 -9.99 -9.23
CA PHE A 145 -7.18 -10.54 -8.01
C PHE A 145 -6.22 -10.71 -6.82
N ARG A 146 -5.14 -9.99 -6.78
CA ARG A 146 -4.31 -9.94 -5.58
C ARG A 146 -5.10 -9.49 -4.37
N TYR A 147 -6.08 -8.62 -4.61
CA TYR A 147 -7.04 -8.15 -3.63
C TYR A 147 -8.43 -8.56 -4.09
N LEU A 148 -9.00 -9.53 -3.43
CA LEU A 148 -10.41 -9.91 -3.59
C LEU A 148 -11.26 -9.17 -2.57
#